data_8e15c86d7a79f2b1d5e03460eeba636f
#
_entry.id   8e15c86d7a79f2b1d5e03460eeba636f
#
_cell.length_a   1.000
_cell.length_b   1.000
_cell.length_c   1.000
_cell.angle_alpha   90.00
_cell.angle_beta   90.00
_cell.angle_gamma   90.00
#
_symmetry.space_group_name_H-M   'P 1'
#
loop_
_entity.id
_entity.type
_entity.pdbx_description
1 polymer ?
#
loop_
_entity_poly.entity_id
_entity_poly.type
_entity_poly.pdbx_seq_one_letter_code
_entity_poly.pdbx_strand_id
1 'polypeptide(L)'
;MNIRPATHEDDGFLREMLYEAAAWNPDWPRERMIAALADPMLERYHRDWGREGDAGVIAELDRQPVGAAWYRLFTDEQPGYGFVDEKTPELGIAVVPLHRRKGIGETLLRALMVQAREEGFQALSLSVAVHNRSRMMYERAGFEPVREEAEGEFWVMRAELG
;
A
#
# COMPACT_ATOMS: atom_id res chain seq x y z
N MET A 1 12.13 -17.25 0.39
CA MET A 1 11.10 -16.27 0.79
C MET A 1 9.72 -16.86 0.56
N ASN A 2 8.85 -16.70 1.50
CA ASN A 2 7.47 -17.18 1.43
C ASN A 2 6.50 -16.01 1.36
N ILE A 3 5.49 -16.09 0.49
CA ILE A 3 4.39 -15.13 0.42
C ILE A 3 3.12 -15.87 0.84
N ARG A 4 2.43 -15.34 1.83
CA ARG A 4 1.17 -15.92 2.31
C ARG A 4 0.07 -14.87 2.45
N PRO A 5 -1.20 -15.28 2.42
CA PRO A 5 -2.28 -14.33 2.69
C PRO A 5 -2.17 -13.76 4.11
N ALA A 6 -2.55 -12.51 4.27
CA ALA A 6 -2.67 -11.88 5.58
C ALA A 6 -3.93 -12.38 6.27
N THR A 7 -3.86 -12.49 7.60
CA THR A 7 -5.00 -12.83 8.44
C THR A 7 -5.23 -11.71 9.44
N HIS A 8 -6.30 -11.80 10.24
CA HIS A 8 -6.56 -10.80 11.28
C HIS A 8 -5.46 -10.76 12.35
N GLU A 9 -4.67 -11.84 12.48
CA GLU A 9 -3.54 -11.86 13.41
C GLU A 9 -2.38 -10.99 12.93
N ASP A 10 -2.38 -10.59 11.66
CA ASP A 10 -1.34 -9.74 11.07
C ASP A 10 -1.62 -8.25 11.24
N ASP A 11 -2.71 -7.87 11.90
CA ASP A 11 -3.12 -6.48 12.07
C ASP A 11 -1.98 -5.59 12.59
N GLY A 12 -1.26 -6.04 13.60
CA GLY A 12 -0.14 -5.29 14.17
C GLY A 12 0.97 -5.06 13.15
N PHE A 13 1.33 -6.09 12.39
CA PHE A 13 2.37 -5.96 11.38
C PHE A 13 1.93 -5.08 10.20
N LEU A 14 0.68 -5.22 9.78
CA LEU A 14 0.13 -4.36 8.72
C LEU A 14 0.16 -2.89 9.14
N ARG A 15 -0.12 -2.60 10.41
CA ARG A 15 -0.05 -1.23 10.93
C ARG A 15 1.38 -0.73 10.93
N GLU A 16 2.35 -1.55 11.32
CA GLU A 16 3.77 -1.17 11.22
C GLU A 16 4.15 -0.85 9.79
N MET A 17 3.69 -1.66 8.83
CA MET A 17 4.01 -1.43 7.41
C MET A 17 3.32 -0.18 6.88
N LEU A 18 2.12 0.11 7.36
CA LEU A 18 1.44 1.37 7.01
C LEU A 18 2.27 2.57 7.45
N TYR A 19 2.81 2.54 8.67
CA TYR A 19 3.66 3.62 9.15
C TYR A 19 4.96 3.72 8.36
N GLU A 20 5.55 2.59 7.99
CA GLU A 20 6.72 2.59 7.12
C GLU A 20 6.42 3.21 5.75
N ALA A 21 5.24 2.93 5.20
CA ALA A 21 4.81 3.52 3.94
C ALA A 21 4.58 5.03 4.07
N ALA A 22 4.01 5.48 5.18
CA ALA A 22 3.74 6.89 5.43
C ALA A 22 5.03 7.69 5.62
N ALA A 23 6.01 7.14 6.33
CA ALA A 23 7.30 7.77 6.60
C ALA A 23 8.37 7.17 5.68
N TRP A 24 8.11 7.12 4.39
CA TRP A 24 8.89 6.38 3.40
C TRP A 24 10.29 6.96 3.13
N ASN A 25 10.49 8.26 3.38
CA ASN A 25 11.76 8.91 3.04
C ASN A 25 12.67 9.01 4.27
N PRO A 26 13.76 8.23 4.32
CA PRO A 26 14.67 8.25 5.48
C PRO A 26 15.45 9.57 5.61
N ASP A 27 15.48 10.39 4.56
CA ASP A 27 16.20 11.67 4.56
C ASP A 27 15.33 12.83 5.07
N TRP A 28 14.08 12.60 5.41
CA TRP A 28 13.23 13.64 5.98
C TRP A 28 13.73 14.09 7.35
N PRO A 29 13.60 15.38 7.67
CA PRO A 29 13.82 15.83 9.04
C PRO A 29 12.88 15.13 10.00
N ARG A 30 13.30 15.02 11.25
CA ARG A 30 12.50 14.33 12.27
C ARG A 30 11.10 14.91 12.42
N GLU A 31 10.96 16.24 12.35
CA GLU A 31 9.65 16.90 12.46
C GLU A 31 8.69 16.44 11.35
N ARG A 32 9.21 16.25 10.15
CA ARG A 32 8.39 15.79 9.02
C ARG A 32 7.98 14.34 9.19
N MET A 33 8.88 13.50 9.71
CA MET A 33 8.57 12.10 10.02
C MET A 33 7.46 12.02 11.06
N ILE A 34 7.58 12.80 12.15
CA ILE A 34 6.60 12.84 13.21
C ILE A 34 5.24 13.32 12.67
N ALA A 35 5.23 14.34 11.82
CA ALA A 35 4.00 14.85 11.23
C ALA A 35 3.33 13.80 10.34
N ALA A 36 4.11 13.06 9.54
CA ALA A 36 3.58 11.99 8.69
C ALA A 36 2.92 10.90 9.52
N LEU A 37 3.56 10.49 10.62
CA LEU A 37 3.03 9.44 11.50
C LEU A 37 1.83 9.89 12.33
N ALA A 38 1.65 11.20 12.50
CA ALA A 38 0.54 11.77 13.25
C ALA A 38 -0.68 12.07 12.36
N ASP A 39 -0.60 11.79 11.07
CA ASP A 39 -1.68 12.06 10.13
C ASP A 39 -2.93 11.25 10.50
N PRO A 40 -4.07 11.93 10.80
CA PRO A 40 -5.30 11.22 11.17
C PRO A 40 -5.87 10.36 10.04
N MET A 41 -5.49 10.60 8.78
CA MET A 41 -5.91 9.78 7.64
C MET A 41 -5.40 8.34 7.76
N LEU A 42 -4.29 8.11 8.47
CA LEU A 42 -3.74 6.76 8.60
C LEU A 42 -4.72 5.78 9.26
N GLU A 43 -5.55 6.29 10.17
CA GLU A 43 -6.53 5.46 10.85
C GLU A 43 -7.52 4.83 9.86
N ARG A 44 -7.85 5.51 8.78
CA ARG A 44 -8.76 4.99 7.75
C ARG A 44 -8.23 3.72 7.09
N TYR A 45 -6.90 3.54 7.07
CA TYR A 45 -6.26 2.41 6.41
C TYR A 45 -6.21 1.14 7.26
N HIS A 46 -6.33 1.26 8.59
CA HIS A 46 -6.17 0.09 9.46
C HIS A 46 -7.33 -0.16 10.44
N ARG A 47 -8.22 0.83 10.64
CA ARG A 47 -9.33 0.67 11.58
C ARG A 47 -10.18 -0.54 11.19
N ASP A 48 -10.47 -1.40 12.18
CA ASP A 48 -11.31 -2.59 11.99
C ASP A 48 -10.83 -3.47 10.84
N TRP A 49 -9.50 -3.70 10.78
CA TRP A 49 -8.93 -4.55 9.75
C TRP A 49 -9.59 -5.93 9.73
N GLY A 50 -9.94 -6.39 8.52
CA GLY A 50 -10.66 -7.63 8.29
C GLY A 50 -12.09 -7.41 7.85
N ARG A 51 -12.51 -6.15 7.65
CA ARG A 51 -13.85 -5.87 7.13
C ARG A 51 -13.93 -6.29 5.66
N GLU A 52 -15.18 -6.42 5.16
CA GLU A 52 -15.41 -6.81 3.77
C GLU A 52 -14.61 -5.94 2.79
N GLY A 53 -13.93 -6.59 1.84
CA GLY A 53 -13.09 -5.93 0.87
C GLY A 53 -11.63 -5.76 1.29
N ASP A 54 -11.28 -6.04 2.54
CA ASP A 54 -9.89 -6.02 3.00
C ASP A 54 -9.19 -7.29 2.59
N ALA A 55 -7.96 -7.16 2.10
CA ALA A 55 -7.09 -8.30 1.85
C ALA A 55 -5.63 -7.86 1.86
N GLY A 56 -4.74 -8.81 2.03
CA GLY A 56 -3.33 -8.53 2.03
C GLY A 56 -2.50 -9.79 1.89
N VAL A 57 -1.23 -9.58 1.62
CA VAL A 57 -0.22 -10.64 1.56
C VAL A 57 0.98 -10.24 2.40
N ILE A 58 1.60 -11.22 3.01
CA ILE A 58 2.77 -11.04 3.89
C ILE A 58 3.95 -11.78 3.26
N ALA A 59 5.11 -11.12 3.21
CA ALA A 59 6.36 -11.76 2.84
C ALA A 59 7.10 -12.16 4.11
N GLU A 60 7.59 -13.40 4.13
CA GLU A 60 8.34 -13.94 5.27
C GLU A 60 9.70 -14.45 4.83
N LEU A 61 10.70 -14.20 5.66
CA LEU A 61 12.03 -14.81 5.57
C LEU A 61 12.28 -15.52 6.89
N ASP A 62 12.60 -16.84 6.84
CA ASP A 62 12.82 -17.64 8.04
C ASP A 62 11.67 -17.50 9.05
N ARG A 63 10.44 -17.49 8.52
CA ARG A 63 9.19 -17.36 9.30
C ARG A 63 8.99 -16.01 9.97
N GLN A 64 9.82 -15.02 9.64
CA GLN A 64 9.66 -13.66 10.16
C GLN A 64 9.05 -12.77 9.07
N PRO A 65 7.99 -12.00 9.40
CA PRO A 65 7.42 -11.08 8.42
C PRO A 65 8.41 -9.95 8.12
N VAL A 66 8.64 -9.69 6.85
CA VAL A 66 9.59 -8.68 6.38
C VAL A 66 8.96 -7.64 5.46
N GLY A 67 7.72 -7.85 5.05
CA GLY A 67 7.00 -6.91 4.20
C GLY A 67 5.56 -7.30 4.05
N ALA A 68 4.74 -6.35 3.60
CA ALA A 68 3.33 -6.59 3.37
C ALA A 68 2.80 -5.71 2.25
N ALA A 69 1.79 -6.21 1.57
CA ALA A 69 0.96 -5.42 0.66
C ALA A 69 -0.49 -5.71 1.03
N TRP A 70 -1.31 -4.69 0.99
CA TRP A 70 -2.72 -4.81 1.38
C TRP A 70 -3.57 -3.89 0.53
N TYR A 71 -4.88 -4.14 0.49
CA TYR A 71 -5.82 -3.19 -0.08
C TYR A 71 -7.08 -3.11 0.75
N ARG A 72 -7.79 -2.02 0.59
CA ARG A 72 -9.05 -1.73 1.28
C ARG A 72 -9.96 -0.91 0.38
N LEU A 73 -11.26 -1.19 0.44
CA LEU A 73 -12.25 -0.34 -0.21
C LEU A 73 -12.54 0.88 0.67
N PHE A 74 -12.57 2.03 0.04
CA PHE A 74 -12.94 3.29 0.68
C PHE A 74 -14.25 3.81 0.10
N THR A 75 -14.79 4.85 0.69
CA THR A 75 -16.05 5.47 0.25
C THR A 75 -15.82 6.93 -0.08
N ASP A 76 -16.76 7.53 -0.82
CA ASP A 76 -16.73 8.96 -1.12
C ASP A 76 -16.71 9.81 0.16
N GLU A 77 -17.34 9.32 1.23
CA GLU A 77 -17.40 10.03 2.52
C GLU A 77 -16.09 9.92 3.30
N GLN A 78 -15.37 8.79 3.16
CA GLN A 78 -14.10 8.55 3.84
C GLN A 78 -13.07 7.99 2.87
N PRO A 79 -12.61 8.82 1.91
CA PRO A 79 -11.62 8.35 0.93
C PRO A 79 -10.23 8.23 1.55
N GLY A 80 -9.42 7.35 0.98
CA GLY A 80 -7.98 7.34 1.21
C GLY A 80 -7.31 8.34 0.27
N TYR A 81 -6.01 8.52 0.41
CA TYR A 81 -5.24 9.43 -0.45
C TYR A 81 -5.27 9.03 -1.93
N GLY A 82 -5.33 7.73 -2.19
CA GLY A 82 -5.35 7.20 -3.56
C GLY A 82 -6.74 6.81 -4.04
N PHE A 83 -7.77 7.34 -3.44
CA PHE A 83 -9.16 6.99 -3.77
C PHE A 83 -9.51 7.41 -5.20
N VAL A 84 -10.11 6.49 -5.95
CA VAL A 84 -10.61 6.72 -7.30
C VAL A 84 -12.12 6.58 -7.33
N ASP A 85 -12.65 5.46 -6.85
CA ASP A 85 -14.09 5.21 -6.73
C ASP A 85 -14.34 4.10 -5.71
N GLU A 86 -15.59 3.85 -5.40
CA GLU A 86 -15.99 2.89 -4.36
C GLU A 86 -15.83 1.43 -4.76
N LYS A 87 -15.52 1.16 -6.03
CA LYS A 87 -15.33 -0.21 -6.54
C LYS A 87 -13.85 -0.59 -6.69
N THR A 88 -12.96 0.37 -6.55
CA THR A 88 -11.52 0.19 -6.75
C THR A 88 -10.82 0.25 -5.42
N PRO A 89 -10.35 -0.90 -4.88
CA PRO A 89 -9.60 -0.87 -3.64
C PRO A 89 -8.30 -0.10 -3.80
N GLU A 90 -7.88 0.56 -2.73
CA GLU A 90 -6.60 1.26 -2.68
C GLU A 90 -5.59 0.38 -1.96
N LEU A 91 -4.40 0.26 -2.53
CA LEU A 91 -3.34 -0.57 -1.97
C LEU A 91 -2.28 0.24 -1.24
N GLY A 92 -1.57 -0.44 -0.35
CA GLY A 92 -0.33 0.03 0.25
C GLY A 92 0.67 -1.11 0.27
N ILE A 93 1.94 -0.78 0.24
CA ILE A 93 3.04 -1.75 0.31
C ILE A 93 4.16 -1.16 1.14
N ALA A 94 4.77 -1.98 1.98
CA ALA A 94 6.03 -1.61 2.63
C ALA A 94 6.85 -2.86 2.93
N VAL A 95 8.15 -2.66 2.99
CA VAL A 95 9.13 -3.69 3.33
C VAL A 95 9.97 -3.13 4.47
N VAL A 96 10.29 -3.95 5.47
CA VAL A 96 11.13 -3.50 6.58
C VAL A 96 12.47 -2.97 6.03
N PRO A 97 13.03 -1.90 6.62
CA PRO A 97 14.19 -1.22 6.04
C PRO A 97 15.36 -2.13 5.69
N LEU A 98 15.69 -3.10 6.54
CA LEU A 98 16.82 -4.01 6.31
C LEU A 98 16.67 -4.90 5.09
N HIS A 99 15.45 -5.08 4.62
CA HIS A 99 15.15 -6.00 3.51
C HIS A 99 14.71 -5.29 2.24
N ARG A 100 14.87 -3.97 2.18
CA ARG A 100 14.52 -3.18 0.98
C ARG A 100 15.52 -3.41 -0.15
N ARG A 101 15.07 -3.10 -1.39
CA ARG A 101 15.87 -3.20 -2.62
C ARG A 101 16.32 -4.62 -2.97
N LYS A 102 15.53 -5.61 -2.55
CA LYS A 102 15.77 -7.03 -2.85
C LYS A 102 14.64 -7.63 -3.69
N GLY A 103 13.75 -6.81 -4.24
CA GLY A 103 12.64 -7.27 -5.07
C GLY A 103 11.42 -7.76 -4.29
N ILE A 104 11.42 -7.67 -2.97
CA ILE A 104 10.32 -8.13 -2.13
C ILE A 104 9.04 -7.35 -2.40
N GLY A 105 9.15 -6.01 -2.51
CA GLY A 105 7.99 -5.17 -2.80
C GLY A 105 7.31 -5.52 -4.10
N GLU A 106 8.08 -5.76 -5.15
CA GLU A 106 7.52 -6.14 -6.45
C GLU A 106 6.83 -7.50 -6.40
N THR A 107 7.42 -8.46 -5.70
CA THR A 107 6.82 -9.77 -5.51
C THR A 107 5.50 -9.65 -4.75
N LEU A 108 5.46 -8.84 -3.69
CA LEU A 108 4.25 -8.57 -2.94
C LEU A 108 3.17 -7.91 -3.81
N LEU A 109 3.55 -6.92 -4.61
CA LEU A 109 2.62 -6.22 -5.48
C LEU A 109 1.96 -7.18 -6.47
N ARG A 110 2.74 -8.03 -7.11
CA ARG A 110 2.21 -8.97 -8.09
C ARG A 110 1.29 -10.01 -7.44
N ALA A 111 1.65 -10.49 -6.26
CA ALA A 111 0.80 -11.41 -5.50
C ALA A 111 -0.53 -10.76 -5.11
N LEU A 112 -0.48 -9.50 -4.68
CA LEU A 112 -1.67 -8.76 -4.31
C LEU A 112 -2.59 -8.53 -5.51
N MET A 113 -2.01 -8.20 -6.66
CA MET A 113 -2.78 -8.00 -7.89
C MET A 113 -3.50 -9.27 -8.33
N VAL A 114 -2.83 -10.42 -8.21
CA VAL A 114 -3.46 -11.73 -8.50
C VAL A 114 -4.62 -11.96 -7.55
N GLN A 115 -4.44 -11.73 -6.26
CA GLN A 115 -5.49 -11.91 -5.27
C GLN A 115 -6.69 -11.01 -5.54
N ALA A 116 -6.46 -9.75 -5.86
CA ALA A 116 -7.54 -8.80 -6.14
C ALA A 116 -8.34 -9.24 -7.36
N ARG A 117 -7.67 -9.71 -8.41
CA ARG A 117 -8.34 -10.22 -9.60
C ARG A 117 -9.17 -11.47 -9.28
N GLU A 118 -8.63 -12.38 -8.50
CA GLU A 118 -9.36 -13.58 -8.08
C GLU A 118 -10.59 -13.26 -7.24
N GLU A 119 -10.55 -12.18 -6.47
CA GLU A 119 -11.69 -11.70 -5.69
C GLU A 119 -12.71 -10.91 -6.51
N GLY A 120 -12.43 -10.69 -7.79
CA GLY A 120 -13.40 -10.08 -8.71
C GLY A 120 -13.23 -8.57 -8.89
N PHE A 121 -12.19 -7.96 -8.33
CA PHE A 121 -11.94 -6.54 -8.56
C PHE A 121 -11.38 -6.32 -9.96
N GLN A 122 -11.79 -5.21 -10.58
CA GLN A 122 -11.34 -4.87 -11.93
C GLN A 122 -10.09 -4.02 -11.96
N ALA A 123 -9.81 -3.33 -10.87
CA ALA A 123 -8.69 -2.40 -10.78
C ALA A 123 -8.24 -2.22 -9.35
N LEU A 124 -7.03 -1.71 -9.18
CA LEU A 124 -6.49 -1.24 -7.91
C LEU A 124 -5.98 0.19 -8.09
N SER A 125 -5.98 0.96 -7.01
CA SER A 125 -5.41 2.29 -6.99
C SER A 125 -4.41 2.44 -5.85
N LEU A 126 -3.64 3.53 -5.90
CA LEU A 126 -2.67 3.87 -4.86
C LEU A 126 -2.36 5.37 -4.90
N SER A 127 -1.75 5.86 -3.84
CA SER A 127 -1.09 7.16 -3.86
C SER A 127 0.40 6.93 -3.69
N VAL A 128 1.21 7.71 -4.39
CA VAL A 128 2.67 7.64 -4.30
C VAL A 128 3.27 9.02 -4.47
N ALA A 129 4.24 9.37 -3.61
CA ALA A 129 4.97 10.62 -3.75
C ALA A 129 5.77 10.60 -5.06
N VAL A 130 5.81 11.73 -5.78
CA VAL A 130 6.47 11.79 -7.08
C VAL A 130 7.96 11.46 -7.01
N HIS A 131 8.59 11.72 -5.87
CA HIS A 131 10.02 11.44 -5.65
C HIS A 131 10.28 10.07 -5.02
N ASN A 132 9.24 9.30 -4.75
CA ASN A 132 9.39 7.95 -4.19
C ASN A 132 9.78 6.98 -5.31
N ARG A 133 10.88 6.26 -5.10
CA ARG A 133 11.39 5.29 -6.08
C ARG A 133 10.39 4.18 -6.41
N SER A 134 9.49 3.87 -5.48
CA SER A 134 8.46 2.85 -5.68
C SER A 134 7.57 3.14 -6.88
N ARG A 135 7.47 4.40 -7.28
CA ARG A 135 6.71 4.81 -8.46
C ARG A 135 7.11 4.00 -9.70
N MET A 136 8.40 3.77 -9.89
CA MET A 136 8.89 3.01 -11.04
C MET A 136 8.42 1.55 -11.00
N MET A 137 8.37 0.98 -9.81
CA MET A 137 7.85 -0.38 -9.61
C MET A 137 6.36 -0.45 -10.00
N TYR A 138 5.58 0.53 -9.60
CA TYR A 138 4.16 0.60 -9.95
C TYR A 138 3.97 0.76 -11.45
N GLU A 139 4.75 1.61 -12.08
CA GLU A 139 4.68 1.80 -13.54
C GLU A 139 4.97 0.50 -14.29
N ARG A 140 5.99 -0.26 -13.85
CA ARG A 140 6.31 -1.55 -14.45
C ARG A 140 5.19 -2.56 -14.31
N ALA A 141 4.38 -2.44 -13.26
CA ALA A 141 3.26 -3.34 -13.01
C ALA A 141 1.97 -2.91 -13.75
N GLY A 142 2.01 -1.80 -14.47
CA GLY A 142 0.88 -1.33 -15.27
C GLY A 142 0.06 -0.22 -14.64
N PHE A 143 0.52 0.35 -13.53
CA PHE A 143 -0.14 1.51 -12.93
C PHE A 143 0.16 2.77 -13.73
N GLU A 144 -0.88 3.57 -13.95
CA GLU A 144 -0.77 4.84 -14.66
C GLU A 144 -1.31 5.96 -13.79
N PRO A 145 -0.72 7.17 -13.86
CA PRO A 145 -1.25 8.29 -13.09
C PRO A 145 -2.63 8.69 -13.60
N VAL A 146 -3.57 8.92 -12.68
CA VAL A 146 -4.90 9.42 -13.01
C VAL A 146 -5.09 10.87 -12.58
N ARG A 147 -4.32 11.33 -11.58
CA ARG A 147 -4.31 12.73 -11.18
C ARG A 147 -3.12 13.03 -10.28
N GLU A 148 -2.77 14.32 -10.19
CA GLU A 148 -1.82 14.84 -9.21
C GLU A 148 -2.59 15.44 -8.05
N GLU A 149 -2.00 15.37 -6.85
CA GLU A 149 -2.56 15.94 -5.64
C GLU A 149 -1.49 16.76 -4.90
N ALA A 150 -1.94 17.65 -3.99
CA ALA A 150 -1.05 18.46 -3.16
C ALA A 150 -0.01 19.22 -3.99
N GLU A 151 -0.49 19.90 -5.05
CA GLU A 151 0.36 20.72 -5.93
C GLU A 151 1.49 19.91 -6.60
N GLY A 152 1.20 18.64 -6.94
CA GLY A 152 2.15 17.78 -7.61
C GLY A 152 3.08 17.01 -6.68
N GLU A 153 2.83 17.04 -5.37
CA GLU A 153 3.66 16.29 -4.42
C GLU A 153 3.45 14.78 -4.53
N PHE A 154 2.23 14.34 -4.86
CA PHE A 154 2.00 12.93 -5.09
C PHE A 154 1.01 12.69 -6.24
N TRP A 155 1.09 11.49 -6.77
CA TRP A 155 0.19 11.01 -7.82
C TRP A 155 -0.76 9.98 -7.26
N VAL A 156 -2.00 10.00 -7.76
CA VAL A 156 -2.91 8.86 -7.62
C VAL A 156 -2.77 8.03 -8.88
N MET A 157 -2.52 6.75 -8.74
CA MET A 157 -2.30 5.83 -9.85
C MET A 157 -3.32 4.71 -9.82
N ARG A 158 -3.62 4.14 -10.97
CA ARG A 158 -4.59 3.06 -11.13
C ARG A 158 -4.08 2.05 -12.15
N ALA A 159 -4.35 0.77 -11.90
CA ALA A 159 -4.07 -0.30 -12.86
C ALA A 159 -5.30 -1.17 -13.03
N GLU A 160 -5.58 -1.56 -14.26
CA GLU A 160 -6.59 -2.58 -14.53
C GLU A 160 -5.98 -3.96 -14.28
N LEU A 161 -6.78 -4.87 -13.76
CA LEU A 161 -6.31 -6.21 -13.39
C LEU A 161 -6.51 -7.25 -14.49
N GLY A 162 -7.14 -6.89 -15.57
CA GLY A 162 -7.37 -7.77 -16.72
C GLY A 162 -8.69 -8.52 -16.63
#